data_1f06311e0741c6d71826aedb1df7af66
#
_entry.id   1f06311e0741c6d71826aedb1df7af66
#
_cell.length_a   1.000
_cell.length_b   1.000
_cell.length_c   1.000
_cell.angle_alpha   90.00
_cell.angle_beta   90.00
_cell.angle_gamma   90.00
#
_symmetry.space_group_name_H-M   'P 1'
#
loop_
_entity.id
_entity.type
_entity.pdbx_description
1 polymer ?
#
loop_
_entity_poly.entity_id
_entity_poly.type
_entity_poly.pdbx_seq_one_letter_code
_entity_poly.pdbx_strand_id
1 'polypeptide(L)'
;MRNFIKFGLIRVNGESMAPALPAGKILLVKFISAKQVKKALPQLKINQIVVITAPNYPDIWQIKRVKRINLEKNEMWVEGDNSQSTDSRTWGYLDSKNLVGKVVWPNK
;
A
#
# COMPACT_ATOMS: atom_id res chain seq x y z
N MET A 1 1.60 27.56 2.12
CA MET A 1 1.55 26.51 1.11
C MET A 1 0.47 25.50 1.47
N ARG A 2 -0.39 25.21 0.53
CA ARG A 2 -1.49 24.28 0.76
C ARG A 2 -1.06 22.85 0.45
N ASN A 3 -1.40 21.94 1.35
CA ASN A 3 -1.27 20.51 1.09
C ASN A 3 -2.59 20.02 0.50
N PHE A 4 -2.54 19.57 -0.75
CA PHE A 4 -3.72 19.00 -1.38
C PHE A 4 -3.82 17.54 -1.05
N ILE A 5 -5.01 17.13 -0.58
CA ILE A 5 -5.32 15.72 -0.38
C ILE A 5 -5.97 15.23 -1.66
N LYS A 6 -5.40 14.20 -2.26
CA LYS A 6 -5.95 13.59 -3.46
C LYS A 6 -6.56 12.25 -3.14
N PHE A 7 -7.78 12.06 -3.61
CA PHE A 7 -8.46 10.77 -3.58
C PHE A 7 -8.68 10.28 -5.00
N GLY A 8 -8.70 8.98 -5.19
CA GLY A 8 -9.00 8.40 -6.47
C GLY A 8 -9.57 7.01 -6.33
N LEU A 9 -10.15 6.51 -7.41
CA LEU A 9 -10.70 5.17 -7.45
C LEU A 9 -9.74 4.26 -8.21
N ILE A 10 -9.50 3.07 -7.66
CA ILE A 10 -8.66 2.05 -8.26
C ILE A 10 -9.47 0.76 -8.31
N ARG A 11 -9.36 0.03 -9.41
CA ARG A 11 -9.94 -1.31 -9.55
C ARG A 11 -8.89 -2.35 -9.22
N VAL A 12 -9.23 -3.30 -8.36
CA VAL A 12 -8.35 -4.42 -8.05
C VAL A 12 -8.18 -5.29 -9.29
N ASN A 13 -6.93 -5.58 -9.65
CA ASN A 13 -6.58 -6.47 -10.74
C ASN A 13 -5.73 -7.60 -10.17
N GLY A 14 -6.14 -8.83 -10.40
CA GLY A 14 -5.45 -10.01 -9.85
C GLY A 14 -5.99 -10.44 -8.51
N GLU A 15 -5.38 -11.46 -7.92
CA GLU A 15 -5.90 -12.20 -6.79
C GLU A 15 -5.06 -12.06 -5.52
N SER A 16 -4.06 -11.17 -5.49
CA SER A 16 -3.13 -11.08 -4.35
C SER A 16 -3.80 -10.73 -3.04
N MET A 17 -4.97 -10.09 -3.09
CA MET A 17 -5.74 -9.69 -1.91
C MET A 17 -7.03 -10.49 -1.76
N ALA A 18 -7.20 -11.56 -2.52
CA ALA A 18 -8.35 -12.43 -2.36
C ALA A 18 -8.23 -13.23 -1.05
N PRO A 19 -9.33 -13.54 -0.38
CA PRO A 19 -10.70 -13.22 -0.75
C PRO A 19 -11.21 -11.85 -0.27
N ALA A 20 -10.45 -11.13 0.56
CA ALA A 20 -10.93 -9.87 1.13
C ALA A 20 -11.24 -8.83 0.07
N LEU A 21 -10.36 -8.69 -0.93
CA LEU A 21 -10.52 -7.78 -2.06
C LEU A 21 -10.37 -8.58 -3.36
N PRO A 22 -11.48 -9.12 -3.89
CA PRO A 22 -11.41 -9.88 -5.13
C PRO A 22 -11.15 -8.98 -6.34
N ALA A 23 -10.66 -9.59 -7.42
CA ALA A 23 -10.46 -8.89 -8.68
C ALA A 23 -11.75 -8.19 -9.11
N GLY A 24 -11.62 -6.95 -9.61
CA GLY A 24 -12.75 -6.14 -10.02
C GLY A 24 -13.31 -5.22 -8.94
N LYS A 25 -12.94 -5.41 -7.68
CA LYS A 25 -13.39 -4.55 -6.58
C LYS A 25 -12.86 -3.13 -6.78
N ILE A 26 -13.73 -2.14 -6.56
CA ILE A 26 -13.34 -0.72 -6.63
C ILE A 26 -12.92 -0.26 -5.25
N LEU A 27 -11.79 0.43 -5.18
CA LEU A 27 -11.23 0.97 -3.94
C LEU A 27 -11.16 2.48 -4.01
N LEU A 28 -11.46 3.14 -2.89
CA LEU A 28 -11.17 4.57 -2.72
C LEU A 28 -9.81 4.69 -2.04
N VAL A 29 -8.90 5.41 -2.68
CA VAL A 29 -7.52 5.55 -2.24
C VAL A 29 -7.23 7.01 -1.94
N LYS A 30 -6.59 7.25 -0.80
CA LYS A 30 -5.99 8.54 -0.47
C LYS A 30 -4.53 8.48 -0.89
N PHE A 31 -4.18 9.25 -1.92
CA PHE A 31 -2.82 9.27 -2.44
C PHE A 31 -1.89 10.06 -1.54
N ILE A 32 -0.65 9.65 -1.47
CA ILE A 32 0.39 10.23 -0.63
C ILE A 32 1.45 10.81 -1.55
N SER A 33 1.73 12.11 -1.43
CA SER A 33 2.76 12.77 -2.24
C SER A 33 4.15 12.42 -1.72
N ALA A 34 5.16 12.63 -2.58
CA ALA A 34 6.55 12.41 -2.21
C ALA A 34 6.96 13.24 -0.98
N LYS A 35 6.38 14.43 -0.80
CA LYS A 35 6.66 15.28 0.35
C LYS A 35 6.07 14.75 1.66
N GLN A 36 5.01 13.95 1.56
CA GLN A 36 4.26 13.45 2.72
C GLN A 36 4.70 12.04 3.13
N VAL A 37 5.46 11.36 2.29
CA VAL A 37 5.71 9.93 2.47
C VAL A 37 6.44 9.62 3.78
N LYS A 38 7.35 10.47 4.23
CA LYS A 38 8.06 10.26 5.50
C LYS A 38 7.16 10.40 6.71
N LYS A 39 6.13 11.25 6.59
CA LYS A 39 5.15 11.47 7.67
C LYS A 39 4.02 10.46 7.62
N ALA A 40 3.90 9.73 6.53
CA ALA A 40 2.79 8.81 6.33
C ALA A 40 2.95 7.51 7.14
N LEU A 41 4.18 6.97 7.24
CA LEU A 41 4.40 5.71 7.94
C LEU A 41 3.92 5.73 9.40
N PRO A 42 4.22 6.78 10.20
CA PRO A 42 3.72 6.81 11.58
C PRO A 42 2.20 6.84 11.68
N GLN A 43 1.51 7.22 10.61
CA GLN A 43 0.06 7.29 10.59
C GLN A 43 -0.59 6.02 10.06
N LEU A 44 0.19 5.10 9.51
CA LEU A 44 -0.33 3.81 9.06
C LEU A 44 -0.58 2.91 10.26
N LYS A 45 -1.60 2.08 10.13
CA LYS A 45 -1.91 1.07 11.14
C LYS A 45 -1.52 -0.29 10.61
N ILE A 46 -1.13 -1.17 11.52
CA ILE A 46 -0.94 -2.57 11.17
C ILE A 46 -2.26 -3.11 10.63
N ASN A 47 -2.18 -3.87 9.55
CA ASN A 47 -3.31 -4.39 8.77
C ASN A 47 -4.00 -3.37 7.86
N GLN A 48 -3.49 -2.14 7.79
CA GLN A 48 -3.96 -1.15 6.82
C GLN A 48 -3.69 -1.65 5.40
N ILE A 49 -4.68 -1.52 4.52
CA ILE A 49 -4.49 -1.82 3.10
C ILE A 49 -3.89 -0.58 2.42
N VAL A 50 -2.83 -0.80 1.64
CA VAL A 50 -2.08 0.28 1.00
C VAL A 50 -1.86 -0.02 -0.48
N VAL A 51 -1.56 1.04 -1.22
CA VAL A 51 -1.10 0.97 -2.61
C VAL A 51 0.40 1.23 -2.59
N ILE A 52 1.16 0.33 -3.19
CA ILE A 52 2.62 0.39 -3.20
C ILE A 52 3.17 0.15 -4.60
N THR A 53 4.44 0.47 -4.78
CA THR A 53 5.23 0.01 -5.92
C THR A 53 6.21 -1.05 -5.44
N ALA A 54 6.40 -2.10 -6.23
CA ALA A 54 7.38 -3.13 -5.92
C ALA A 54 8.80 -2.64 -6.26
N PRO A 55 9.85 -3.24 -5.65
CA PRO A 55 11.22 -2.76 -5.85
C PRO A 55 11.67 -2.68 -7.31
N ASN A 56 11.24 -3.62 -8.15
CA ASN A 56 11.69 -3.68 -9.54
C ASN A 56 10.63 -3.23 -10.54
N TYR A 57 9.50 -2.71 -10.06
CA TYR A 57 8.37 -2.32 -10.92
C TYR A 57 7.78 -0.99 -10.47
N PRO A 58 8.55 0.12 -10.64
CA PRO A 58 8.12 1.42 -10.11
C PRO A 58 6.88 1.99 -10.79
N ASP A 59 6.53 1.50 -11.97
CA ASP A 59 5.37 1.99 -12.72
C ASP A 59 4.11 1.17 -12.50
N ILE A 60 4.19 0.12 -11.67
CA ILE A 60 3.06 -0.76 -11.41
C ILE A 60 2.61 -0.60 -9.96
N TRP A 61 1.35 -0.22 -9.77
CA TRP A 61 0.76 -0.13 -8.45
C TRP A 61 0.23 -1.49 -8.03
N GLN A 62 0.51 -1.85 -6.78
CA GLN A 62 0.04 -3.10 -6.19
C GLN A 62 -0.67 -2.82 -4.89
N ILE A 63 -1.70 -3.61 -4.60
CA ILE A 63 -2.48 -3.50 -3.37
C ILE A 63 -1.97 -4.55 -2.41
N LYS A 64 -1.57 -4.13 -1.22
CA LYS A 64 -1.03 -5.02 -0.19
C LYS A 64 -1.53 -4.58 1.18
N ARG A 65 -1.27 -5.38 2.20
CA ARG A 65 -1.60 -5.08 3.58
C ARG A 65 -0.33 -4.88 4.40
N VAL A 66 -0.27 -3.81 5.18
CA VAL A 66 0.87 -3.53 6.04
C VAL A 66 0.86 -4.51 7.21
N LYS A 67 1.96 -5.23 7.40
CA LYS A 67 2.11 -6.19 8.50
C LYS A 67 3.11 -5.75 9.56
N ARG A 68 4.10 -4.96 9.17
CA ARG A 68 5.11 -4.42 10.09
C ARG A 68 5.54 -3.04 9.64
N ILE A 69 5.92 -2.21 10.59
CA ILE A 69 6.45 -0.87 10.34
C ILE A 69 7.71 -0.70 11.16
N ASN A 70 8.79 -0.26 10.52
CA ASN A 70 10.03 0.09 11.17
C ASN A 70 10.25 1.59 11.02
N LEU A 71 9.91 2.37 12.03
CA LEU A 71 10.00 3.83 11.98
C LEU A 71 11.44 4.33 11.98
N GLU A 72 12.36 3.63 12.63
CA GLU A 72 13.77 4.02 12.67
C GLU A 72 14.38 4.03 11.28
N LYS A 73 14.07 3.02 10.47
CA LYS A 73 14.59 2.89 9.11
C LYS A 73 13.64 3.41 8.06
N ASN A 74 12.47 3.90 8.47
CA ASN A 74 11.45 4.43 7.57
C ASN A 74 11.04 3.39 6.52
N GLU A 75 10.76 2.17 6.99
CA GLU A 75 10.44 1.01 6.16
C GLU A 75 9.15 0.35 6.60
N MET A 76 8.53 -0.37 5.68
CA MET A 76 7.31 -1.13 5.95
C MET A 76 7.42 -2.53 5.34
N TRP A 77 6.73 -3.47 5.98
CA TRP A 77 6.60 -4.85 5.50
C TRP A 77 5.16 -5.05 5.07
N VAL A 78 4.97 -5.43 3.82
CA VAL A 78 3.63 -5.60 3.24
C VAL A 78 3.45 -7.01 2.71
N GLU A 79 2.22 -7.52 2.85
CA GLU A 79 1.86 -8.85 2.35
C GLU A 79 0.51 -8.80 1.66
N GLY A 80 0.35 -9.64 0.63
CA GLY A 80 -0.96 -9.92 0.07
C GLY A 80 -1.71 -10.88 0.98
N ASP A 81 -3.03 -10.77 1.02
CA ASP A 81 -3.86 -11.69 1.79
C ASP A 81 -3.83 -13.10 1.23
N ASN A 82 -3.57 -13.23 -0.07
CA ASN A 82 -3.39 -14.52 -0.72
C ASN A 82 -1.95 -15.00 -0.48
N SER A 83 -1.81 -16.23 0.01
CA SER A 83 -0.48 -16.82 0.29
C SER A 83 0.38 -16.96 -0.96
N GLN A 84 -0.22 -16.94 -2.16
CA GLN A 84 0.49 -17.00 -3.43
C GLN A 84 0.97 -15.63 -3.91
N SER A 85 0.69 -14.57 -3.15
CA SER A 85 1.10 -13.22 -3.50
C SER A 85 2.63 -13.08 -3.45
N THR A 86 3.18 -12.27 -4.35
CA THR A 86 4.59 -11.83 -4.28
C THR A 86 4.64 -10.51 -3.53
N ASP A 87 5.36 -10.46 -2.44
CA ASP A 87 5.35 -9.33 -1.51
C ASP A 87 6.62 -9.31 -0.65
N SER A 88 6.57 -8.67 0.52
CA SER A 88 7.73 -8.53 1.40
C SER A 88 8.30 -9.89 1.85
N ARG A 89 7.53 -10.97 1.80
CA ARG A 89 8.06 -12.30 2.07
C ARG A 89 9.16 -12.68 1.08
N THR A 90 9.11 -12.09 -0.12
CA THR A 90 10.14 -12.24 -1.15
C THR A 90 11.10 -11.05 -1.16
N TRP A 91 10.57 -9.82 -1.04
CA TRP A 91 11.34 -8.59 -1.22
C TRP A 91 12.03 -8.08 0.03
N GLY A 92 11.57 -8.49 1.22
CA GLY A 92 11.96 -7.84 2.47
C GLY A 92 11.20 -6.53 2.69
N TYR A 93 11.72 -5.69 3.57
CA TYR A 93 11.12 -4.39 3.86
C TYR A 93 11.17 -3.47 2.64
N LEU A 94 10.12 -2.68 2.47
CA LEU A 94 10.06 -1.63 1.46
C LEU A 94 10.37 -0.29 2.10
N ASP A 95 11.10 0.57 1.37
CA ASP A 95 11.31 1.95 1.78
C ASP A 95 9.98 2.72 1.69
N SER A 96 9.83 3.74 2.52
CA SER A 96 8.63 4.57 2.54
C SER A 96 8.31 5.18 1.18
N LYS A 97 9.32 5.43 0.34
CA LYS A 97 9.11 5.98 -1.01
C LYS A 97 8.29 5.07 -1.91
N ASN A 98 8.18 3.79 -1.57
CA ASN A 98 7.35 2.84 -2.31
C ASN A 98 5.86 2.94 -1.96
N LEU A 99 5.51 3.74 -0.97
CA LEU A 99 4.12 3.96 -0.58
C LEU A 99 3.46 4.99 -1.50
N VAL A 100 2.41 4.58 -2.20
CA VAL A 100 1.67 5.43 -3.14
C VAL A 100 0.43 6.02 -2.48
N GLY A 101 -0.24 5.24 -1.64
CA GLY A 101 -1.45 5.68 -0.98
C GLY A 101 -1.98 4.65 -0.01
N LYS A 102 -3.05 5.03 0.69
CA LYS A 102 -3.74 4.08 1.57
C LYS A 102 -5.18 3.93 1.13
N VAL A 103 -5.69 2.72 1.23
CA VAL A 103 -7.07 2.42 0.90
C VAL A 103 -7.94 2.85 2.07
N VAL A 104 -8.87 3.80 1.79
CA VAL A 104 -9.76 4.32 2.82
C VAL A 104 -11.14 3.68 2.76
N TRP A 105 -11.49 3.06 1.65
CA TRP A 105 -12.74 2.33 1.51
C TRP A 105 -12.60 1.24 0.42
N PRO A 106 -13.12 0.04 0.61
CA PRO A 106 -13.73 -0.47 1.83
C PRO A 106 -12.70 -0.65 2.94
N ASN A 107 -13.16 -0.62 4.17
CA ASN A 107 -12.31 -0.78 5.35
C ASN A 107 -12.27 -2.26 5.73
N LYS A 108 -11.41 -3.01 5.10
CA LYS A 108 -11.25 -4.45 5.31
C LYS A 108 -9.87 -4.80 5.83
#